data_4d5872b1003cc8694d09016671a40946
#
_entry.id   4d5872b1003cc8694d09016671a40946
#
_cell.length_a   1.000
_cell.length_b   1.000
_cell.length_c   1.000
_cell.angle_alpha   90.00
_cell.angle_beta   90.00
_cell.angle_gamma   90.00
#
_symmetry.space_group_name_H-M   'P 1'
#
loop_
_entity.id
_entity.type
_entity.pdbx_description
1 polymer ?
#
loop_
_entity_poly.entity_id
_entity_poly.type
_entity_poly.pdbx_seq_one_letter_code
_entity_poly.pdbx_strand_id
1 'polypeptide(L)'
;MSRGAKVIVAGAGALGLGAALALAKAGCAVSVWDPTNKGSASAVAAGMLAPGFEAALDAGTAGDLDLLLAARNLWPGLAAQTGIEIDRSGTAAVGSPAWLAGVIARLGRLGLRGSDLPRTLLDDLAPGLAPDLQGLLMREDWRLEPRPALKALRQAAEAAGVEFHEAAVRERGAADWLVIATGADPGLADLAPELASLTPIKGQILRFSNRRGGRISLRGEGCYAVPGSDGLAVGATMEPGRSDTAPDPAALAPLAAAAGRMFPDLAGATFEVSVGVRAATADGLPMVGPSRTPGVILAVGARRNGWLLAPLVAEVVTACAMGRDAGPYGRRLDPARFEERAGR
;
A
#
# COMPACT_ATOMS: atom_id res chain seq x y z
N MET A 1 15.47 -9.29 -24.23
CA MET A 1 15.94 -7.93 -24.52
C MET A 1 17.32 -7.70 -23.91
N SER A 2 18.12 -6.84 -24.53
CA SER A 2 19.51 -6.61 -24.13
C SER A 2 19.61 -5.79 -22.84
N ARG A 3 20.68 -6.03 -22.08
CA ARG A 3 21.19 -5.07 -21.08
C ARG A 3 21.25 -3.68 -21.73
N GLY A 4 20.66 -2.67 -21.07
CA GLY A 4 20.68 -1.29 -21.57
C GLY A 4 19.34 -0.78 -22.11
N ALA A 5 18.21 -1.52 -21.98
CA ALA A 5 16.90 -1.00 -22.35
C ALA A 5 16.60 0.31 -21.61
N LYS A 6 16.11 1.30 -22.35
CA LYS A 6 15.71 2.62 -21.77
C LYS A 6 14.29 2.54 -21.23
N VAL A 7 14.12 2.87 -19.95
CA VAL A 7 12.83 2.80 -19.28
C VAL A 7 12.50 4.14 -18.62
N ILE A 8 11.33 4.67 -18.93
CA ILE A 8 10.71 5.79 -18.19
C ILE A 8 9.73 5.20 -17.19
N VAL A 9 9.82 5.63 -15.93
CA VAL A 9 8.84 5.34 -14.88
C VAL A 9 8.08 6.61 -14.55
N ALA A 10 6.77 6.62 -14.77
CA ALA A 10 5.90 7.73 -14.41
C ALA A 10 5.33 7.50 -13.01
N GLY A 11 5.76 8.32 -12.05
CA GLY A 11 5.36 8.29 -10.64
C GLY A 11 6.43 7.72 -9.70
N ALA A 12 6.69 8.46 -8.61
CA ALA A 12 7.66 8.14 -7.55
C ALA A 12 6.99 7.65 -6.25
N GLY A 13 5.86 6.97 -6.35
CA GLY A 13 5.24 6.25 -5.24
C GLY A 13 5.95 4.92 -4.94
N ALA A 14 5.45 4.15 -3.97
CA ALA A 14 6.04 2.87 -3.56
C ALA A 14 6.20 1.89 -4.74
N LEU A 15 5.20 1.80 -5.63
CA LEU A 15 5.24 0.92 -6.80
C LEU A 15 6.27 1.40 -7.82
N GLY A 16 6.27 2.71 -8.14
CA GLY A 16 7.19 3.27 -9.13
C GLY A 16 8.64 3.22 -8.70
N LEU A 17 8.95 3.60 -7.45
CA LEU A 17 10.31 3.54 -6.93
C LEU A 17 10.82 2.09 -6.80
N GLY A 18 9.96 1.17 -6.35
CA GLY A 18 10.29 -0.27 -6.30
C GLY A 18 10.61 -0.81 -7.69
N ALA A 19 9.78 -0.51 -8.69
CA ALA A 19 9.99 -0.91 -10.08
C ALA A 19 11.26 -0.28 -10.67
N ALA A 20 11.49 1.02 -10.45
CA ALA A 20 12.68 1.72 -10.96
C ALA A 20 13.98 1.11 -10.42
N LEU A 21 14.04 0.82 -9.12
CA LEU A 21 15.19 0.18 -8.50
C LEU A 21 15.43 -1.21 -9.08
N ALA A 22 14.38 -2.02 -9.22
CA ALA A 22 14.49 -3.38 -9.72
C ALA A 22 14.94 -3.41 -11.20
N LEU A 23 14.41 -2.51 -12.03
CA LEU A 23 14.79 -2.36 -13.43
C LEU A 23 16.25 -1.90 -13.58
N ALA A 24 16.70 -0.91 -12.80
CA ALA A 24 18.08 -0.46 -12.82
C ALA A 24 19.04 -1.59 -12.43
N LYS A 25 18.71 -2.36 -11.39
CA LYS A 25 19.49 -3.55 -11.00
C LYS A 25 19.47 -4.67 -12.05
N ALA A 26 18.42 -4.74 -12.86
CA ALA A 26 18.36 -5.65 -14.00
C ALA A 26 19.20 -5.16 -15.21
N GLY A 27 19.81 -3.97 -15.12
CA GLY A 27 20.70 -3.39 -16.14
C GLY A 27 19.97 -2.48 -17.15
N CYS A 28 18.78 -2.00 -16.84
CA CYS A 28 18.10 -0.99 -17.65
C CYS A 28 18.65 0.42 -17.34
N ALA A 29 18.62 1.31 -18.34
CA ALA A 29 18.79 2.74 -18.13
C ALA A 29 17.44 3.35 -17.73
N VAL A 30 17.27 3.75 -16.47
CA VAL A 30 15.98 4.14 -15.90
C VAL A 30 15.95 5.61 -15.57
N SER A 31 14.85 6.30 -15.92
CA SER A 31 14.51 7.62 -15.42
C SER A 31 13.11 7.61 -14.79
N VAL A 32 12.98 8.24 -13.62
CA VAL A 32 11.71 8.43 -12.91
C VAL A 32 11.23 9.86 -13.11
N TRP A 33 10.00 10.01 -13.51
CA TRP A 33 9.35 11.30 -13.75
C TRP A 33 8.15 11.44 -12.81
N ASP A 34 8.18 12.46 -11.95
CA ASP A 34 7.10 12.75 -10.99
C ASP A 34 7.01 14.26 -10.78
N PRO A 35 5.89 14.89 -11.14
CA PRO A 35 5.75 16.36 -11.08
C PRO A 35 5.72 16.90 -9.64
N THR A 36 5.36 16.08 -8.67
CA THR A 36 5.32 16.45 -7.26
C THR A 36 5.07 15.25 -6.35
N ASN A 37 5.84 15.18 -5.26
CA ASN A 37 5.61 14.22 -4.17
C ASN A 37 4.56 14.67 -3.16
N LYS A 38 3.91 15.83 -3.35
CA LYS A 38 2.93 16.38 -2.41
C LYS A 38 1.63 15.57 -2.50
N GLY A 39 1.29 14.87 -1.41
CA GLY A 39 0.02 14.17 -1.29
C GLY A 39 -0.03 12.77 -1.92
N SER A 40 1.11 12.16 -2.25
CA SER A 40 1.09 10.80 -2.77
C SER A 40 0.45 9.84 -1.75
N ALA A 41 -0.40 8.93 -2.23
CA ALA A 41 -1.05 7.92 -1.38
C ALA A 41 -0.02 7.09 -0.60
N SER A 42 1.17 6.86 -1.16
CA SER A 42 2.26 6.15 -0.51
C SER A 42 2.82 6.91 0.68
N ALA A 43 2.99 8.24 0.60
CA ALA A 43 3.51 9.05 1.69
C ALA A 43 2.49 9.24 2.84
N VAL A 44 1.19 9.23 2.51
CA VAL A 44 0.09 9.38 3.47
C VAL A 44 -0.24 8.06 4.17
N ALA A 45 0.01 6.93 3.54
CA ALA A 45 -0.34 5.59 4.04
C ALA A 45 0.17 5.32 5.47
N ALA A 46 -0.43 4.34 6.13
CA ALA A 46 0.01 3.88 7.44
C ALA A 46 1.20 2.89 7.41
N GLY A 47 1.58 2.40 6.22
CA GLY A 47 2.74 1.53 6.04
C GLY A 47 2.57 0.09 6.50
N MET A 48 1.35 -0.40 6.64
CA MET A 48 1.09 -1.78 7.05
C MET A 48 1.46 -2.78 5.95
N LEU A 49 2.20 -3.82 6.33
CA LEU A 49 2.56 -4.99 5.55
C LEU A 49 1.86 -6.20 6.18
N ALA A 50 0.53 -6.19 6.14
CA ALA A 50 -0.33 -6.98 7.02
C ALA A 50 -1.25 -7.94 6.23
N PRO A 51 -0.69 -9.00 5.57
CA PRO A 51 -1.45 -9.90 4.70
C PRO A 51 -2.57 -10.62 5.43
N GLY A 52 -2.36 -11.02 6.69
CA GLY A 52 -3.33 -11.78 7.46
C GLY A 52 -4.61 -10.99 7.74
N PHE A 53 -4.47 -9.80 8.31
CA PHE A 53 -5.63 -8.97 8.59
C PHE A 53 -6.21 -8.29 7.34
N GLU A 54 -5.44 -8.05 6.28
CA GLU A 54 -6.02 -7.59 5.02
C GLU A 54 -6.97 -8.65 4.45
N ALA A 55 -6.52 -9.90 4.32
CA ALA A 55 -7.37 -10.98 3.82
C ALA A 55 -8.57 -11.29 4.74
N ALA A 56 -8.41 -11.15 6.07
CA ALA A 56 -9.48 -11.45 7.02
C ALA A 56 -10.52 -10.34 7.16
N LEU A 57 -10.13 -9.06 7.00
CA LEU A 57 -10.97 -7.91 7.30
C LEU A 57 -11.46 -7.16 6.07
N ASP A 58 -10.90 -7.42 4.90
CA ASP A 58 -11.32 -6.81 3.63
C ASP A 58 -11.86 -7.88 2.68
N ALA A 59 -13.16 -7.82 2.40
CA ALA A 59 -13.82 -8.76 1.50
C ALA A 59 -13.22 -8.74 0.08
N GLY A 60 -12.66 -7.61 -0.36
CA GLY A 60 -12.04 -7.48 -1.68
C GLY A 60 -10.69 -8.21 -1.82
N THR A 61 -10.11 -8.72 -0.73
CA THR A 61 -8.81 -9.42 -0.73
C THR A 61 -8.85 -10.80 -0.05
N ALA A 62 -10.03 -11.25 0.35
CA ALA A 62 -10.19 -12.51 1.08
C ALA A 62 -9.70 -13.75 0.29
N GLY A 63 -9.76 -13.70 -1.04
CA GLY A 63 -9.28 -14.75 -1.94
C GLY A 63 -7.80 -14.67 -2.30
N ASP A 64 -7.07 -13.67 -1.80
CA ASP A 64 -5.74 -13.27 -2.29
C ASP A 64 -4.63 -13.47 -1.25
N LEU A 65 -4.89 -14.20 -0.16
CA LEU A 65 -3.94 -14.38 0.94
C LEU A 65 -2.58 -14.90 0.47
N ASP A 66 -2.54 -15.84 -0.46
CA ASP A 66 -1.31 -16.40 -1.02
C ASP A 66 -0.45 -15.34 -1.71
N LEU A 67 -1.07 -14.46 -2.50
CA LEU A 67 -0.42 -13.36 -3.18
C LEU A 67 0.09 -12.31 -2.18
N LEU A 68 -0.72 -11.96 -1.17
CA LEU A 68 -0.34 -11.01 -0.13
C LEU A 68 0.83 -11.54 0.72
N LEU A 69 0.82 -12.84 1.06
CA LEU A 69 1.93 -13.48 1.77
C LEU A 69 3.19 -13.52 0.92
N ALA A 70 3.09 -13.88 -0.36
CA ALA A 70 4.22 -13.89 -1.28
C ALA A 70 4.85 -12.48 -1.36
N ALA A 71 4.04 -11.45 -1.52
CA ALA A 71 4.51 -10.06 -1.56
C ALA A 71 5.20 -9.65 -0.24
N ARG A 72 4.62 -9.98 0.94
CA ARG A 72 5.22 -9.72 2.23
C ARG A 72 6.58 -10.42 2.37
N ASN A 73 6.71 -11.65 1.88
CA ASN A 73 7.92 -12.45 1.99
C ASN A 73 9.10 -11.89 1.17
N LEU A 74 8.85 -11.03 0.19
CA LEU A 74 9.89 -10.32 -0.58
C LEU A 74 10.46 -9.10 0.17
N TRP A 75 9.75 -8.57 1.16
CA TRP A 75 10.16 -7.37 1.88
C TRP A 75 11.52 -7.47 2.56
N PRO A 76 11.91 -8.59 3.22
CA PRO A 76 13.24 -8.68 3.82
C PRO A 76 14.38 -8.48 2.82
N GLY A 77 14.23 -9.01 1.60
CA GLY A 77 15.20 -8.82 0.53
C GLY A 77 15.29 -7.37 0.04
N LEU A 78 14.15 -6.71 -0.13
CA LEU A 78 14.11 -5.29 -0.50
C LEU A 78 14.65 -4.39 0.61
N ALA A 79 14.29 -4.67 1.86
CA ALA A 79 14.77 -3.93 3.03
C ALA A 79 16.30 -4.01 3.18
N ALA A 80 16.89 -5.19 3.00
CA ALA A 80 18.33 -5.37 3.03
C ALA A 80 19.06 -4.58 1.92
N GLN A 81 18.40 -4.37 0.78
CA GLN A 81 18.95 -3.62 -0.35
C GLN A 81 18.84 -2.10 -0.21
N THR A 82 17.87 -1.62 0.57
CA THR A 82 17.49 -0.20 0.63
C THR A 82 17.75 0.44 1.98
N GLY A 83 18.01 -0.36 3.02
CA GLY A 83 18.08 0.12 4.40
C GLY A 83 16.71 0.46 5.01
N ILE A 84 15.60 0.05 4.40
CA ILE A 84 14.26 0.24 4.97
C ILE A 84 14.14 -0.59 6.23
N GLU A 85 13.73 0.06 7.32
CA GLU A 85 13.42 -0.62 8.58
C GLU A 85 12.01 -1.22 8.51
N ILE A 86 11.90 -2.51 8.81
CA ILE A 86 10.65 -3.24 8.93
C ILE A 86 10.41 -3.56 10.39
N ASP A 87 9.33 -3.03 10.95
CA ASP A 87 8.86 -3.42 12.27
C ASP A 87 8.08 -4.74 12.17
N ARG A 88 8.58 -5.76 12.86
CA ARG A 88 8.02 -7.12 12.89
C ARG A 88 7.39 -7.45 14.25
N SER A 89 7.04 -6.45 15.04
CA SER A 89 6.38 -6.64 16.34
C SER A 89 5.00 -7.27 16.20
N GLY A 90 4.44 -7.25 15.00
CA GLY A 90 3.12 -7.77 14.69
C GLY A 90 2.05 -6.70 14.66
N THR A 91 0.83 -7.14 14.35
CA THR A 91 -0.39 -6.31 14.39
C THR A 91 -1.42 -7.01 15.27
N ALA A 92 -2.12 -6.27 16.14
CA ALA A 92 -3.20 -6.82 16.93
C ALA A 92 -4.56 -6.39 16.41
N ALA A 93 -5.50 -7.33 16.30
CA ALA A 93 -6.91 -7.00 16.25
C ALA A 93 -7.38 -6.69 17.67
N VAL A 94 -8.06 -5.56 17.89
CA VAL A 94 -8.58 -5.13 19.19
C VAL A 94 -10.06 -4.77 19.09
N GLY A 95 -10.86 -5.27 20.00
CA GLY A 95 -12.31 -5.04 19.95
C GLY A 95 -13.06 -5.74 21.05
N SER A 96 -14.40 -5.66 20.99
CA SER A 96 -15.30 -6.41 21.85
C SER A 96 -15.10 -7.93 21.64
N PRO A 97 -15.40 -8.77 22.65
CA PRO A 97 -15.35 -10.23 22.51
C PRO A 97 -16.12 -10.75 21.30
N ALA A 98 -17.28 -10.19 21.01
CA ALA A 98 -18.13 -10.57 19.88
C ALA A 98 -17.48 -10.24 18.53
N TRP A 99 -16.87 -9.05 18.39
CA TRP A 99 -16.16 -8.66 17.18
C TRP A 99 -14.92 -9.52 16.96
N LEU A 100 -14.13 -9.78 18.00
CA LEU A 100 -12.95 -10.64 17.92
C LEU A 100 -13.30 -12.08 17.56
N ALA A 101 -14.38 -12.63 18.08
CA ALA A 101 -14.87 -13.96 17.67
C ALA A 101 -15.12 -14.00 16.15
N GLY A 102 -15.69 -12.93 15.58
CA GLY A 102 -15.85 -12.79 14.13
C GLY A 102 -14.51 -12.72 13.38
N VAL A 103 -13.51 -12.04 13.92
CA VAL A 103 -12.15 -11.98 13.35
C VAL A 103 -11.50 -13.35 13.37
N ILE A 104 -11.54 -14.06 14.51
CA ILE A 104 -10.99 -15.40 14.69
C ILE A 104 -11.62 -16.37 13.68
N ALA A 105 -12.95 -16.33 13.52
CA ALA A 105 -13.65 -17.17 12.57
C ALA A 105 -13.22 -16.91 11.11
N ARG A 106 -12.97 -15.63 10.73
CA ARG A 106 -12.47 -15.28 9.40
C ARG A 106 -11.03 -15.77 9.20
N LEU A 107 -10.14 -15.53 10.16
CA LEU A 107 -8.77 -16.05 10.13
C LEU A 107 -8.76 -17.59 10.01
N GLY A 108 -9.60 -18.29 10.78
CA GLY A 108 -9.71 -19.75 10.73
C GLY A 108 -10.11 -20.27 9.34
N ARG A 109 -11.02 -19.59 8.63
CA ARG A 109 -11.36 -19.94 7.23
C ARG A 109 -10.19 -19.78 6.26
N LEU A 110 -9.25 -18.90 6.57
CA LEU A 110 -8.03 -18.68 5.80
C LEU A 110 -6.87 -19.58 6.24
N GLY A 111 -7.09 -20.50 7.20
CA GLY A 111 -6.04 -21.33 7.77
C GLY A 111 -5.06 -20.58 8.67
N LEU A 112 -5.39 -19.34 9.07
CA LEU A 112 -4.58 -18.49 9.92
C LEU A 112 -5.03 -18.58 11.39
N ARG A 113 -4.07 -18.35 12.29
CA ARG A 113 -4.32 -18.28 13.73
C ARG A 113 -3.61 -17.09 14.33
N GLY A 114 -4.33 -16.28 15.08
CA GLY A 114 -3.75 -15.26 15.95
C GLY A 114 -3.46 -15.84 17.34
N SER A 115 -2.62 -15.15 18.11
CA SER A 115 -2.36 -15.46 19.52
C SER A 115 -3.17 -14.51 20.40
N ASP A 116 -3.87 -15.02 21.40
CA ASP A 116 -4.54 -14.19 22.39
C ASP A 116 -3.53 -13.30 23.12
N LEU A 117 -3.87 -12.05 23.33
CA LEU A 117 -3.07 -11.10 24.08
C LEU A 117 -3.66 -10.94 25.49
N PRO A 118 -2.95 -11.40 26.55
CA PRO A 118 -3.30 -11.06 27.91
C PRO A 118 -3.38 -9.55 28.10
N ARG A 119 -4.33 -9.07 28.90
CA ARG A 119 -4.56 -7.62 29.08
C ARG A 119 -3.29 -6.87 29.50
N THR A 120 -2.52 -7.42 30.42
CA THR A 120 -1.24 -6.82 30.87
C THR A 120 -0.27 -6.58 29.73
N LEU A 121 -0.14 -7.55 28.81
CA LEU A 121 0.72 -7.42 27.64
C LEU A 121 0.12 -6.43 26.62
N LEU A 122 -1.19 -6.42 26.48
CA LEU A 122 -1.88 -5.48 25.58
C LEU A 122 -1.72 -4.03 26.08
N ASP A 123 -1.75 -3.80 27.39
CA ASP A 123 -1.49 -2.48 28.02
C ASP A 123 -0.06 -2.00 27.76
N ASP A 124 0.92 -2.89 27.81
CA ASP A 124 2.32 -2.57 27.51
C ASP A 124 2.54 -2.26 26.02
N LEU A 125 1.86 -3.01 25.14
CA LEU A 125 2.00 -2.87 23.69
C LEU A 125 1.19 -1.70 23.13
N ALA A 126 0.06 -1.38 23.73
CA ALA A 126 -0.87 -0.32 23.32
C ALA A 126 -1.37 0.51 24.53
N PRO A 127 -0.47 1.32 25.16
CA PRO A 127 -0.84 2.11 26.33
C PRO A 127 -2.04 3.02 26.06
N GLY A 128 -2.94 3.08 27.05
CA GLY A 128 -4.17 3.91 26.98
C GLY A 128 -5.30 3.32 26.14
N LEU A 129 -5.16 2.07 25.69
CA LEU A 129 -6.26 1.34 25.04
C LEU A 129 -7.44 1.18 26.01
N ALA A 130 -8.66 1.34 25.51
CA ALA A 130 -9.88 1.21 26.32
C ALA A 130 -9.89 -0.13 27.09
N PRO A 131 -10.27 -0.14 28.39
CA PRO A 131 -10.07 -1.28 29.28
C PRO A 131 -10.94 -2.50 28.97
N ASP A 132 -12.06 -2.29 28.27
CA ASP A 132 -13.01 -3.32 27.85
C ASP A 132 -12.64 -4.03 26.55
N LEU A 133 -11.60 -3.54 25.84
CA LEU A 133 -11.15 -4.16 24.61
C LEU A 133 -10.20 -5.34 24.88
N GLN A 134 -10.40 -6.41 24.13
CA GLN A 134 -9.53 -7.57 24.08
C GLN A 134 -8.64 -7.52 22.83
N GLY A 135 -7.58 -8.34 22.78
CA GLY A 135 -6.62 -8.33 21.68
C GLY A 135 -6.27 -9.73 21.15
N LEU A 136 -6.06 -9.81 19.84
CA LEU A 136 -5.58 -10.99 19.13
C LEU A 136 -4.37 -10.58 18.28
N LEU A 137 -3.19 -11.13 18.55
CA LEU A 137 -1.93 -10.79 17.86
C LEU A 137 -1.72 -11.66 16.62
N MET A 138 -1.46 -11.02 15.49
CA MET A 138 -0.91 -11.62 14.28
C MET A 138 0.55 -11.20 14.12
N ARG A 139 1.50 -12.12 14.40
CA ARG A 139 2.93 -11.82 14.34
C ARG A 139 3.45 -11.65 12.92
N GLU A 140 2.75 -12.24 11.96
CA GLU A 140 3.12 -12.24 10.55
C GLU A 140 2.73 -10.94 9.83
N ASP A 141 1.99 -10.07 10.48
CA ASP A 141 1.58 -8.77 9.95
C ASP A 141 2.54 -7.68 10.45
N TRP A 142 3.34 -7.15 9.55
CA TRP A 142 4.40 -6.19 9.82
C TRP A 142 4.02 -4.77 9.42
N ARG A 143 4.94 -3.83 9.60
CA ARG A 143 4.81 -2.44 9.13
C ARG A 143 6.17 -1.83 8.81
N LEU A 144 6.14 -0.69 8.12
CA LEU A 144 7.25 0.22 7.90
C LEU A 144 6.76 1.67 8.10
N GLU A 145 7.69 2.61 8.19
CA GLU A 145 7.35 4.04 8.14
C GLU A 145 7.39 4.54 6.69
N PRO A 146 6.25 5.00 6.12
CA PRO A 146 6.13 5.31 4.70
C PRO A 146 7.09 6.36 4.18
N ARG A 147 7.23 7.49 4.88
CA ARG A 147 8.08 8.60 4.42
C ARG A 147 9.57 8.24 4.44
N PRO A 148 10.12 7.68 5.54
CA PRO A 148 11.48 7.14 5.52
C PRO A 148 11.69 6.08 4.46
N ALA A 149 10.72 5.17 4.26
CA ALA A 149 10.81 4.12 3.26
C ALA A 149 10.83 4.66 1.82
N LEU A 150 10.02 5.68 1.49
CA LEU A 150 10.09 6.35 0.17
C LEU A 150 11.46 7.00 -0.04
N LYS A 151 11.99 7.67 0.98
CA LYS A 151 13.32 8.28 0.92
C LYS A 151 14.41 7.22 0.68
N ALA A 152 14.35 6.12 1.39
CA ALA A 152 15.31 5.02 1.26
C ALA A 152 15.23 4.34 -0.12
N LEU A 153 14.01 4.10 -0.65
CA LEU A 153 13.82 3.59 -2.01
C LEU A 153 14.41 4.53 -3.05
N ARG A 154 14.15 5.85 -2.93
CA ARG A 154 14.70 6.85 -3.84
C ARG A 154 16.22 6.85 -3.80
N GLN A 155 16.83 6.91 -2.62
CA GLN A 155 18.27 6.89 -2.45
C GLN A 155 18.91 5.63 -3.03
N ALA A 156 18.29 4.46 -2.81
CA ALA A 156 18.77 3.21 -3.39
C ALA A 156 18.66 3.21 -4.92
N ALA A 157 17.60 3.79 -5.48
CA ALA A 157 17.42 3.94 -6.93
C ALA A 157 18.47 4.90 -7.52
N GLU A 158 18.71 6.06 -6.89
CA GLU A 158 19.76 7.02 -7.27
C GLU A 158 21.15 6.34 -7.26
N ALA A 159 21.46 5.59 -6.21
CA ALA A 159 22.71 4.83 -6.09
C ALA A 159 22.84 3.72 -7.16
N ALA A 160 21.72 3.23 -7.68
CA ALA A 160 21.68 2.29 -8.81
C ALA A 160 21.72 2.97 -10.20
N GLY A 161 21.88 4.29 -10.24
CA GLY A 161 21.99 5.08 -11.49
C GLY A 161 20.67 5.52 -12.09
N VAL A 162 19.57 5.50 -11.32
CA VAL A 162 18.27 6.03 -11.77
C VAL A 162 18.30 7.56 -11.77
N GLU A 163 17.90 8.17 -12.87
CA GLU A 163 17.74 9.61 -13.00
C GLU A 163 16.34 10.05 -12.53
N PHE A 164 16.22 11.23 -11.91
CA PHE A 164 14.95 11.76 -11.42
C PHE A 164 14.62 13.12 -12.04
N HIS A 165 13.40 13.26 -12.54
CA HIS A 165 12.88 14.48 -13.15
C HIS A 165 11.60 14.94 -12.45
N GLU A 166 11.58 16.20 -12.01
CA GLU A 166 10.39 16.84 -11.41
C GLU A 166 9.45 17.39 -12.49
N ALA A 167 8.95 16.48 -13.32
CA ALA A 167 8.06 16.81 -14.42
C ALA A 167 7.10 15.63 -14.70
N ALA A 168 5.92 15.93 -15.26
CA ALA A 168 4.99 14.92 -15.72
C ALA A 168 5.45 14.30 -17.05
N VAL A 169 5.34 12.99 -17.17
CA VAL A 169 5.45 12.29 -18.45
C VAL A 169 4.27 12.67 -19.33
N ARG A 170 4.52 12.89 -20.61
CA ARG A 170 3.45 13.12 -21.62
C ARG A 170 3.44 12.08 -22.71
N GLU A 171 4.57 11.43 -22.96
CA GLU A 171 4.75 10.43 -23.99
C GLU A 171 5.90 9.49 -23.63
N ARG A 172 5.97 8.33 -24.25
CA ARG A 172 7.08 7.38 -24.10
C ARG A 172 8.37 7.87 -24.78
N GLY A 173 8.23 8.69 -25.81
CA GLY A 173 9.36 9.17 -26.60
C GLY A 173 10.19 8.01 -27.17
N ALA A 174 11.51 8.14 -27.08
CA ALA A 174 12.47 7.15 -27.57
C ALA A 174 12.79 6.03 -26.54
N ALA A 175 12.09 5.96 -25.41
CA ALA A 175 12.28 4.87 -24.46
C ALA A 175 11.70 3.55 -24.99
N ASP A 176 12.34 2.43 -24.66
CA ASP A 176 11.84 1.11 -25.01
C ASP A 176 10.54 0.81 -24.22
N TRP A 177 10.50 1.25 -22.97
CA TRP A 177 9.35 1.05 -22.08
C TRP A 177 8.96 2.32 -21.34
N LEU A 178 7.64 2.51 -21.18
CA LEU A 178 7.03 3.42 -20.23
C LEU A 178 6.31 2.59 -19.16
N VAL A 179 6.77 2.68 -17.91
CA VAL A 179 6.07 2.09 -16.76
C VAL A 179 5.18 3.15 -16.13
N ILE A 180 3.87 2.94 -16.11
CA ILE A 180 2.90 3.84 -15.52
C ILE A 180 2.60 3.41 -14.08
N ALA A 181 3.04 4.21 -13.10
CA ALA A 181 2.86 4.02 -11.67
C ALA A 181 2.27 5.29 -11.00
N THR A 182 1.41 6.00 -11.72
CA THR A 182 0.85 7.32 -11.36
C THR A 182 -0.24 7.27 -10.28
N GLY A 183 -0.53 6.09 -9.72
CA GLY A 183 -1.58 5.93 -8.72
C GLY A 183 -2.97 6.19 -9.30
N ALA A 184 -3.68 7.19 -8.79
CA ALA A 184 -5.04 7.53 -9.23
C ALA A 184 -5.09 8.63 -10.29
N ASP A 185 -3.94 9.13 -10.76
CA ASP A 185 -3.88 10.15 -11.81
C ASP A 185 -4.17 9.52 -13.18
N PRO A 186 -5.25 9.93 -13.88
CA PRO A 186 -5.61 9.44 -15.20
C PRO A 186 -4.87 10.15 -16.34
N GLY A 187 -3.95 11.06 -16.07
CA GLY A 187 -3.33 11.96 -17.06
C GLY A 187 -2.59 11.26 -18.21
N LEU A 188 -2.37 9.93 -18.11
CA LEU A 188 -1.78 9.11 -19.17
C LEU A 188 -2.80 8.14 -19.80
N ALA A 189 -4.11 8.39 -19.69
CA ALA A 189 -5.14 7.50 -20.24
C ALA A 189 -5.09 7.41 -21.78
N ASP A 190 -4.60 8.43 -22.47
CA ASP A 190 -4.39 8.38 -23.93
C ASP A 190 -3.28 7.38 -24.32
N LEU A 191 -2.31 7.16 -23.42
CA LEU A 191 -1.24 6.18 -23.61
C LEU A 191 -1.57 4.80 -23.02
N ALA A 192 -2.51 4.74 -22.08
CA ALA A 192 -2.93 3.50 -21.43
C ALA A 192 -4.44 3.57 -21.12
N PRO A 193 -5.31 3.16 -22.06
CA PRO A 193 -6.76 3.26 -21.90
C PRO A 193 -7.32 2.52 -20.67
N GLU A 194 -6.60 1.52 -20.18
CA GLU A 194 -6.95 0.76 -18.96
C GLU A 194 -7.06 1.66 -17.72
N LEU A 195 -6.35 2.79 -17.69
CA LEU A 195 -6.42 3.76 -16.58
C LEU A 195 -7.82 4.33 -16.37
N ALA A 196 -8.64 4.39 -17.43
CA ALA A 196 -10.01 4.84 -17.34
C ALA A 196 -10.92 3.92 -16.50
N SER A 197 -10.52 2.66 -16.30
CA SER A 197 -11.23 1.71 -15.44
C SER A 197 -10.93 1.82 -13.95
N LEU A 198 -9.93 2.63 -13.58
CA LEU A 198 -9.56 2.83 -12.19
C LEU A 198 -10.57 3.71 -11.46
N THR A 199 -10.99 3.27 -10.29
CA THR A 199 -11.81 4.07 -9.38
C THR A 199 -10.90 4.77 -8.37
N PRO A 200 -10.89 6.11 -8.32
CA PRO A 200 -10.20 6.83 -7.25
C PRO A 200 -10.93 6.60 -5.92
N ILE A 201 -10.16 6.44 -4.85
CA ILE A 201 -10.69 6.28 -3.50
C ILE A 201 -9.94 7.22 -2.57
N LYS A 202 -10.59 8.31 -2.20
CA LYS A 202 -10.05 9.23 -1.21
C LYS A 202 -10.00 8.55 0.16
N GLY A 203 -8.93 8.78 0.89
CA GLY A 203 -8.75 8.28 2.24
C GLY A 203 -8.10 9.32 3.11
N GLN A 204 -8.65 9.49 4.31
CA GLN A 204 -8.20 10.47 5.29
C GLN A 204 -7.70 9.74 6.53
N ILE A 205 -6.62 10.25 7.11
CA ILE A 205 -5.96 9.71 8.30
C ILE A 205 -5.82 10.84 9.32
N LEU A 206 -6.19 10.56 10.56
CA LEU A 206 -5.96 11.44 11.71
C LEU A 206 -4.53 11.23 12.20
N ARG A 207 -3.80 12.32 12.43
CA ARG A 207 -2.44 12.33 12.96
C ARG A 207 -2.44 13.00 14.34
N PHE A 208 -2.09 12.24 15.36
CA PHE A 208 -1.97 12.71 16.74
C PHE A 208 -0.48 12.83 17.10
N SER A 209 0.15 13.96 16.75
CA SER A 209 1.60 14.19 16.95
C SER A 209 2.01 14.21 18.44
N ASN A 210 1.11 14.63 19.32
CA ASN A 210 1.37 14.72 20.75
C ASN A 210 1.15 13.40 21.51
N ARG A 211 0.72 12.33 20.80
CA ARG A 211 0.50 11.02 21.39
C ARG A 211 1.53 10.02 20.91
N ARG A 212 2.39 9.58 21.83
CA ARG A 212 3.25 8.43 21.53
C ARG A 212 2.35 7.20 21.41
N GLY A 213 2.39 6.54 20.26
CA GLY A 213 1.74 5.26 20.03
C GLY A 213 2.36 4.14 20.88
N GLY A 214 1.69 2.99 20.89
CA GLY A 214 2.27 1.75 21.41
C GLY A 214 3.40 1.21 20.53
N ARG A 215 3.71 -0.07 20.72
CA ARG A 215 4.77 -0.77 19.97
C ARG A 215 4.25 -1.53 18.75
N ILE A 216 2.94 -1.78 18.65
CA ILE A 216 2.33 -2.58 17.59
C ILE A 216 1.24 -1.80 16.85
N SER A 217 0.97 -2.18 15.61
CA SER A 217 -0.20 -1.72 14.89
C SER A 217 -1.48 -2.36 15.45
N LEU A 218 -2.57 -1.61 15.43
CA LEU A 218 -3.87 -2.10 15.87
C LEU A 218 -4.89 -2.06 14.73
N ARG A 219 -5.74 -3.07 14.67
CA ARG A 219 -6.94 -3.14 13.81
C ARG A 219 -8.15 -3.24 14.71
N GLY A 220 -9.04 -2.27 14.66
CA GLY A 220 -10.26 -2.25 15.46
C GLY A 220 -11.53 -2.04 14.65
N GLU A 221 -12.64 -1.96 15.35
CA GLU A 221 -13.93 -1.65 14.75
C GLU A 221 -13.96 -0.21 14.21
N GLY A 222 -13.98 -0.08 12.88
CA GLY A 222 -14.09 1.19 12.19
C GLY A 222 -12.79 1.97 12.03
N CYS A 223 -11.68 1.54 12.63
CA CYS A 223 -10.38 2.16 12.41
C CYS A 223 -9.22 1.20 12.63
N TYR A 224 -8.05 1.63 12.19
CA TYR A 224 -6.75 1.11 12.65
C TYR A 224 -5.99 2.21 13.38
N ALA A 225 -5.02 1.84 14.20
CA ALA A 225 -4.08 2.77 14.80
C ALA A 225 -2.65 2.25 14.60
N VAL A 226 -1.78 3.10 14.06
CA VAL A 226 -0.39 2.74 13.73
C VAL A 226 0.54 3.75 14.39
N PRO A 227 1.38 3.31 15.34
CA PRO A 227 2.40 4.17 15.93
C PRO A 227 3.52 4.44 14.93
N GLY A 228 4.05 5.65 14.94
CA GLY A 228 5.19 6.08 14.15
C GLY A 228 6.11 7.01 14.94
N SER A 229 7.22 7.40 14.32
CA SER A 229 8.19 8.33 14.92
C SER A 229 7.59 9.72 15.17
N ASP A 230 6.56 10.10 14.41
CA ASP A 230 5.86 11.38 14.48
C ASP A 230 4.52 11.33 15.26
N GLY A 231 4.27 10.25 16.01
CA GLY A 231 3.07 10.09 16.82
C GLY A 231 2.19 8.89 16.44
N LEU A 232 0.88 9.04 16.59
CA LEU A 232 -0.10 7.99 16.28
C LEU A 232 -0.92 8.36 15.05
N ALA A 233 -0.95 7.48 14.05
CA ALA A 233 -1.82 7.59 12.89
C ALA A 233 -3.07 6.73 13.10
N VAL A 234 -4.27 7.32 13.00
CA VAL A 234 -5.55 6.59 13.04
C VAL A 234 -6.28 6.74 11.71
N GLY A 235 -6.63 5.63 11.09
CA GLY A 235 -7.20 5.62 9.74
C GLY A 235 -8.16 4.46 9.49
N ALA A 236 -8.77 4.47 8.38
CA ALA A 236 -8.88 5.55 7.42
C ALA A 236 -10.28 5.60 6.83
N THR A 237 -10.68 6.77 6.36
CA THR A 237 -11.90 6.85 5.55
C THR A 237 -11.73 6.10 4.23
N MET A 238 -12.85 5.72 3.64
CA MET A 238 -12.94 5.09 2.33
C MET A 238 -14.06 5.77 1.55
N GLU A 239 -13.68 6.66 0.62
CA GLU A 239 -14.59 7.52 -0.12
C GLU A 239 -14.46 7.23 -1.65
N PRO A 240 -15.12 6.17 -2.14
CA PRO A 240 -15.05 5.79 -3.56
C PRO A 240 -15.56 6.90 -4.48
N GLY A 241 -14.91 7.05 -5.65
CA GLY A 241 -15.25 8.05 -6.67
C GLY A 241 -14.70 9.45 -6.38
N ARG A 242 -14.07 9.68 -5.22
CA ARG A 242 -13.49 10.98 -4.88
C ARG A 242 -11.99 11.03 -5.16
N SER A 243 -11.57 12.09 -5.86
CA SER A 243 -10.16 12.35 -6.23
C SER A 243 -9.61 13.66 -5.64
N ASP A 244 -10.43 14.44 -4.92
CA ASP A 244 -9.98 15.66 -4.25
C ASP A 244 -9.14 15.34 -2.99
N THR A 245 -8.28 16.27 -2.59
CA THR A 245 -7.42 16.14 -1.40
C THR A 245 -7.79 17.10 -0.26
N ALA A 246 -8.94 17.77 -0.35
CA ALA A 246 -9.44 18.59 0.75
C ALA A 246 -9.95 17.73 1.90
N PRO A 247 -9.64 18.03 3.18
CA PRO A 247 -10.26 17.34 4.31
C PRO A 247 -11.79 17.47 4.29
N ASP A 248 -12.47 16.37 4.66
CA ASP A 248 -13.94 16.33 4.76
C ASP A 248 -14.34 16.04 6.22
N PRO A 249 -14.77 17.05 6.97
CA PRO A 249 -15.15 16.89 8.38
C PRO A 249 -16.26 15.85 8.61
N ALA A 250 -17.21 15.74 7.66
CA ALA A 250 -18.29 14.78 7.78
C ALA A 250 -17.81 13.33 7.71
N ALA A 251 -16.87 13.04 6.80
CA ALA A 251 -16.23 11.73 6.69
C ALA A 251 -15.28 11.44 7.87
N LEU A 252 -14.69 12.47 8.48
CA LEU A 252 -13.77 12.33 9.61
C LEU A 252 -14.48 12.05 10.93
N ALA A 253 -15.70 12.52 11.13
CA ALA A 253 -16.42 12.39 12.40
C ALA A 253 -16.59 10.93 12.89
N PRO A 254 -17.02 9.96 12.05
CA PRO A 254 -17.08 8.56 12.44
C PRO A 254 -15.69 7.96 12.77
N LEU A 255 -14.64 8.38 12.06
CA LEU A 255 -13.27 7.94 12.30
C LEU A 255 -12.74 8.47 13.65
N ALA A 256 -12.98 9.75 13.96
CA ALA A 256 -12.61 10.34 15.23
C ALA A 256 -13.36 9.68 16.41
N ALA A 257 -14.66 9.38 16.24
CA ALA A 257 -15.42 8.62 17.21
C ALA A 257 -14.87 7.20 17.43
N ALA A 258 -14.45 6.51 16.35
CA ALA A 258 -13.80 5.20 16.47
C ALA A 258 -12.44 5.28 17.17
N ALA A 259 -11.65 6.33 16.91
CA ALA A 259 -10.40 6.59 17.61
C ALA A 259 -10.64 6.78 19.13
N GLY A 260 -11.64 7.57 19.52
CA GLY A 260 -12.01 7.79 20.92
C GLY A 260 -12.55 6.54 21.63
N ARG A 261 -13.23 5.64 20.91
CA ARG A 261 -13.62 4.33 21.46
C ARG A 261 -12.42 3.42 21.67
N MET A 262 -11.45 3.45 20.76
CA MET A 262 -10.23 2.64 20.89
C MET A 262 -9.31 3.20 21.98
N PHE A 263 -9.16 4.50 22.03
CA PHE A 263 -8.32 5.23 22.98
C PHE A 263 -9.13 6.39 23.59
N PRO A 264 -9.63 6.25 24.81
CA PRO A 264 -10.49 7.27 25.45
C PRO A 264 -9.85 8.66 25.55
N ASP A 265 -8.51 8.74 25.66
CA ASP A 265 -7.74 9.99 25.67
C ASP A 265 -7.76 10.74 24.32
N LEU A 266 -8.18 10.10 23.24
CA LEU A 266 -8.35 10.73 21.94
C LEU A 266 -9.76 11.33 21.72
N ALA A 267 -10.69 11.10 22.63
CA ALA A 267 -12.01 11.70 22.55
C ALA A 267 -11.91 13.24 22.72
N GLY A 268 -12.22 13.97 21.63
CA GLY A 268 -12.08 15.44 21.60
C GLY A 268 -10.64 15.96 21.46
N ALA A 269 -9.65 15.09 21.31
CA ALA A 269 -8.27 15.52 21.08
C ALA A 269 -8.10 16.19 19.72
N THR A 270 -7.17 17.14 19.64
CA THR A 270 -6.78 17.77 18.38
C THR A 270 -5.93 16.85 17.53
N PHE A 271 -6.13 16.90 16.22
CA PHE A 271 -5.38 16.11 15.25
C PHE A 271 -5.11 16.89 13.94
N GLU A 272 -4.10 16.51 13.24
CA GLU A 272 -3.88 16.90 11.85
C GLU A 272 -4.51 15.87 10.91
N VAL A 273 -4.91 16.31 9.71
CA VAL A 273 -5.49 15.43 8.70
C VAL A 273 -4.53 15.26 7.54
N SER A 274 -4.22 14.01 7.22
CA SER A 274 -3.51 13.66 5.99
C SER A 274 -4.50 13.02 5.01
N VAL A 275 -4.51 13.48 3.76
CA VAL A 275 -5.41 13.00 2.71
C VAL A 275 -4.60 12.41 1.57
N GLY A 276 -5.00 11.24 1.09
CA GLY A 276 -4.41 10.59 -0.08
C GLY A 276 -5.48 9.94 -0.96
N VAL A 277 -5.24 9.90 -2.26
CA VAL A 277 -6.14 9.26 -3.21
C VAL A 277 -5.52 7.95 -3.69
N ARG A 278 -6.20 6.86 -3.41
CA ARG A 278 -5.85 5.51 -3.87
C ARG A 278 -6.52 5.24 -5.20
N ALA A 279 -5.91 4.39 -6.03
CA ALA A 279 -6.57 3.82 -7.20
C ALA A 279 -6.99 2.38 -6.92
N ALA A 280 -8.18 2.01 -7.34
CA ALA A 280 -8.70 0.65 -7.26
C ALA A 280 -9.17 0.15 -8.62
N THR A 281 -8.97 -1.11 -8.87
CA THR A 281 -9.57 -1.88 -9.95
C THR A 281 -10.90 -2.49 -9.47
N ALA A 282 -11.67 -3.02 -10.38
CA ALA A 282 -12.97 -3.63 -10.06
C ALA A 282 -12.85 -4.89 -9.17
N ASP A 283 -11.73 -5.63 -9.27
CA ASP A 283 -11.49 -6.84 -8.48
C ASP A 283 -10.60 -6.60 -7.23
N GLY A 284 -10.15 -5.35 -7.02
CA GLY A 284 -9.34 -4.97 -5.86
C GLY A 284 -7.85 -5.30 -5.99
N LEU A 285 -7.41 -6.07 -6.98
CA LEU A 285 -6.01 -6.36 -7.28
C LEU A 285 -5.41 -5.33 -8.26
N PRO A 286 -4.13 -4.96 -8.14
CA PRO A 286 -3.52 -4.02 -9.08
C PRO A 286 -3.48 -4.57 -10.51
N MET A 287 -3.46 -3.68 -11.49
CA MET A 287 -3.06 -3.98 -12.85
C MET A 287 -1.53 -3.86 -12.95
N VAL A 288 -0.85 -4.99 -13.19
CA VAL A 288 0.61 -5.04 -13.34
C VAL A 288 0.95 -5.91 -14.53
N GLY A 289 1.50 -5.31 -15.57
CA GLY A 289 1.83 -6.02 -16.81
C GLY A 289 1.70 -5.14 -18.03
N PRO A 290 1.87 -5.70 -19.24
CA PRO A 290 1.75 -4.96 -20.49
C PRO A 290 0.36 -4.35 -20.65
N SER A 291 0.32 -3.09 -21.08
CA SER A 291 -0.87 -2.43 -21.59
C SER A 291 -1.19 -2.91 -23.01
N ARG A 292 -2.39 -2.66 -23.49
CA ARG A 292 -2.75 -2.79 -24.92
C ARG A 292 -1.88 -1.92 -25.82
N THR A 293 -1.35 -0.82 -25.28
CA THR A 293 -0.43 0.07 -26.00
C THR A 293 0.98 -0.52 -25.98
N PRO A 294 1.56 -0.85 -27.13
CA PRO A 294 2.91 -1.41 -27.21
C PRO A 294 3.97 -0.52 -26.53
N GLY A 295 4.85 -1.12 -25.75
CA GLY A 295 5.91 -0.41 -25.02
C GLY A 295 5.44 0.26 -23.74
N VAL A 296 4.22 -0.01 -23.26
CA VAL A 296 3.69 0.47 -21.98
C VAL A 296 3.48 -0.70 -21.03
N ILE A 297 3.91 -0.54 -19.78
CA ILE A 297 3.68 -1.46 -18.67
C ILE A 297 2.93 -0.71 -17.57
N LEU A 298 1.88 -1.33 -17.04
CA LEU A 298 1.09 -0.78 -15.93
C LEU A 298 1.61 -1.29 -14.58
N ALA A 299 1.56 -0.44 -13.56
CA ALA A 299 1.81 -0.75 -12.17
C ALA A 299 0.89 0.13 -11.28
N VAL A 300 -0.42 -0.06 -11.38
CA VAL A 300 -1.46 0.81 -10.81
C VAL A 300 -2.58 0.03 -10.13
N GLY A 301 -3.41 0.70 -9.36
CA GLY A 301 -4.66 0.10 -8.85
C GLY A 301 -4.50 -0.76 -7.59
N ALA A 302 -3.41 -0.59 -6.83
CA ALA A 302 -3.14 -1.40 -5.63
C ALA A 302 -4.06 -1.10 -4.43
N ARG A 303 -5.04 -0.21 -4.58
CA ARG A 303 -6.04 0.15 -3.58
C ARG A 303 -5.39 0.48 -2.22
N ARG A 304 -5.42 -0.43 -1.25
CA ARG A 304 -4.87 -0.28 0.11
C ARG A 304 -3.47 -0.89 0.26
N ASN A 305 -3.09 -1.78 -0.65
CA ASN A 305 -1.95 -2.68 -0.50
C ASN A 305 -0.70 -2.23 -1.27
N GLY A 306 -0.59 -0.95 -1.65
CA GLY A 306 0.53 -0.45 -2.44
C GLY A 306 1.90 -0.72 -1.81
N TRP A 307 2.05 -0.52 -0.50
CA TRP A 307 3.27 -0.87 0.20
C TRP A 307 3.49 -2.39 0.25
N LEU A 308 2.49 -3.13 0.70
CA LEU A 308 2.59 -4.59 0.82
C LEU A 308 3.01 -5.23 -0.50
N LEU A 309 2.43 -4.79 -1.62
CA LEU A 309 2.63 -5.37 -2.95
C LEU A 309 3.86 -4.82 -3.69
N ALA A 310 4.48 -3.72 -3.22
CA ALA A 310 5.54 -3.05 -3.95
C ALA A 310 6.68 -3.96 -4.44
N PRO A 311 7.26 -4.88 -3.64
CA PRO A 311 8.33 -5.73 -4.13
C PRO A 311 7.85 -6.75 -5.17
N LEU A 312 6.65 -7.31 -5.02
CA LEU A 312 6.09 -8.24 -6.01
C LEU A 312 5.78 -7.54 -7.33
N VAL A 313 5.22 -6.33 -7.27
CA VAL A 313 4.98 -5.49 -8.46
C VAL A 313 6.29 -5.18 -9.18
N ALA A 314 7.35 -4.87 -8.44
CA ALA A 314 8.67 -4.61 -9.01
C ALA A 314 9.24 -5.83 -9.75
N GLU A 315 9.07 -7.06 -9.21
CA GLU A 315 9.46 -8.29 -9.89
C GLU A 315 8.67 -8.52 -11.19
N VAL A 316 7.35 -8.35 -11.16
CA VAL A 316 6.47 -8.52 -12.32
C VAL A 316 6.81 -7.50 -13.42
N VAL A 317 6.93 -6.20 -13.06
CA VAL A 317 7.32 -5.15 -14.01
C VAL A 317 8.67 -5.45 -14.67
N THR A 318 9.64 -5.88 -13.86
CA THR A 318 10.96 -6.22 -14.36
C THR A 318 10.93 -7.44 -15.28
N ALA A 319 10.16 -8.48 -14.94
CA ALA A 319 9.98 -9.64 -15.80
C ALA A 319 9.38 -9.25 -17.15
N CYS A 320 8.33 -8.43 -17.16
CA CYS A 320 7.70 -7.92 -18.40
C CYS A 320 8.70 -7.11 -19.25
N ALA A 321 9.40 -6.14 -18.66
CA ALA A 321 10.36 -5.32 -19.38
C ALA A 321 11.54 -6.13 -19.96
N MET A 322 11.94 -7.22 -19.30
CA MET A 322 13.01 -8.12 -19.74
C MET A 322 12.52 -9.25 -20.64
N GLY A 323 11.22 -9.33 -20.97
CA GLY A 323 10.65 -10.41 -21.78
C GLY A 323 10.72 -11.79 -21.11
N ARG A 324 10.66 -11.83 -19.78
CA ARG A 324 10.66 -13.06 -18.98
C ARG A 324 9.26 -13.41 -18.50
N ASP A 325 9.01 -14.69 -18.19
CA ASP A 325 7.74 -15.08 -17.53
C ASP A 325 7.65 -14.41 -16.15
N ALA A 326 6.58 -13.68 -15.95
CA ALA A 326 6.26 -13.01 -14.68
C ALA A 326 5.67 -13.97 -13.62
N GLY A 327 5.55 -15.26 -13.96
CA GLY A 327 5.07 -16.29 -13.05
C GLY A 327 3.56 -16.24 -12.76
N PRO A 328 3.10 -17.04 -11.79
CA PRO A 328 1.65 -17.16 -11.51
C PRO A 328 1.03 -15.85 -11.02
N TYR A 329 1.74 -15.09 -10.24
CA TYR A 329 1.24 -13.79 -9.74
C TYR A 329 1.21 -12.73 -10.84
N GLY A 330 2.19 -12.74 -11.77
CA GLY A 330 2.16 -11.87 -12.94
C GLY A 330 0.90 -12.11 -13.78
N ARG A 331 0.57 -13.38 -14.08
CA ARG A 331 -0.66 -13.72 -14.79
C ARG A 331 -1.93 -13.27 -14.06
N ARG A 332 -1.96 -13.39 -12.71
CA ARG A 332 -3.10 -12.97 -11.90
C ARG A 332 -3.28 -11.45 -11.87
N LEU A 333 -2.18 -10.68 -12.02
CA LEU A 333 -2.17 -9.22 -12.00
C LEU A 333 -2.24 -8.61 -13.41
N ASP A 334 -2.18 -9.42 -14.47
CA ASP A 334 -2.17 -8.97 -15.87
C ASP A 334 -3.41 -8.10 -16.15
N PRO A 335 -3.24 -6.91 -16.74
CA PRO A 335 -4.36 -6.07 -17.18
C PRO A 335 -5.35 -6.76 -18.11
N ALA A 336 -4.89 -7.69 -18.95
CA ALA A 336 -5.73 -8.44 -19.90
C ALA A 336 -6.83 -9.26 -19.21
N ARG A 337 -6.75 -9.55 -17.89
CA ARG A 337 -7.81 -10.24 -17.14
C ARG A 337 -9.17 -9.52 -17.15
N PHE A 338 -9.18 -8.22 -17.44
CA PHE A 338 -10.41 -7.44 -17.58
C PHE A 338 -11.03 -7.52 -18.98
N GLU A 339 -10.28 -7.92 -19.99
CA GLU A 339 -10.79 -8.08 -21.37
C GLU A 339 -11.69 -9.30 -21.51
N GLU A 340 -11.31 -10.41 -20.89
CA GLU A 340 -12.09 -11.66 -20.92
C GLU A 340 -13.46 -11.52 -20.24
N ARG A 341 -13.62 -10.56 -19.32
CA ARG A 341 -14.89 -10.30 -18.62
C ARG A 341 -15.85 -9.39 -19.40
N ALA A 342 -15.34 -8.56 -20.30
CA ALA A 342 -16.16 -7.66 -21.12
C ALA A 342 -16.84 -8.36 -22.31
N GLY A 343 -16.42 -9.58 -22.66
CA GLY A 343 -16.93 -10.40 -23.75
C GLY A 343 -17.96 -11.48 -23.36
N ARG A 344 -18.38 -11.50 -22.05
CA ARG A 344 -19.42 -12.43 -21.56
C ARG A 344 -20.67 -11.61 -21.10
#